data_e419e1bea168f7513d08d1d320ef8bef
#
_entry.id   e419e1bea168f7513d08d1d320ef8bef
#
_cell.length_a   1.000
_cell.length_b   1.000
_cell.length_c   1.000
_cell.angle_alpha   90.00
_cell.angle_beta   90.00
_cell.angle_gamma   90.00
#
_symmetry.space_group_name_H-M   'P 1'
#
loop_
_entity.id
_entity.type
_entity.pdbx_description
1 polymer ?
#
loop_
_entity_poly.entity_id
_entity_poly.type
_entity_poly.pdbx_seq_one_letter_code
_entity_poly.pdbx_strand_id
1 'polypeptide(L)'
;MWNRRKLCLIAIIFTAVCFKGTAGEANLLDTRHAHVVDDLYNGCREKAMETYIHSGLLKQELNNSKGFQKAWSANAECSALIAGGIKEHTAALSVYYHADPVFLDTFDEAVETMGINASIYENDFHFKALHFLLMDSMALLKQKECKIAYRVTENKVKPAKGSTVRFGSFVSVNSNYDWLMHNEDIEGMVLYNITTCFFVNPGDHVCSKDKEELLLSPAEVFTVEEVAKRMNGDEEYIEVILKHSTLNSTHNCFSFSRSAAVVSPQWLVSVLAALLFFL
;
A
#
# COMPACT_ATOMS: atom_id res chain seq x y z
N MET A 1 -46.05 -3.81 53.80
CA MET A 1 -44.91 -2.89 53.57
C MET A 1 -43.97 -3.57 52.63
N TRP A 2 -44.01 -3.23 51.33
CA TRP A 2 -43.21 -3.84 50.30
C TRP A 2 -42.24 -2.80 49.74
N ASN A 3 -40.96 -3.07 49.95
CA ASN A 3 -39.87 -2.20 49.55
C ASN A 3 -39.47 -2.53 48.11
N ARG A 4 -39.81 -1.67 47.14
CA ARG A 4 -39.39 -1.80 45.72
C ARG A 4 -37.98 -1.22 45.57
N ARG A 5 -36.99 -2.10 45.41
CA ARG A 5 -35.66 -1.72 44.92
C ARG A 5 -35.75 -1.36 43.44
N LYS A 6 -35.50 -0.10 43.12
CA LYS A 6 -35.35 0.37 41.74
C LYS A 6 -34.00 -0.11 41.22
N LEU A 7 -34.01 -1.03 40.27
CA LEU A 7 -32.85 -1.32 39.43
C LEU A 7 -32.69 -0.15 38.46
N CYS A 8 -31.60 0.61 38.57
CA CYS A 8 -31.14 1.52 37.51
C CYS A 8 -30.42 0.68 36.43
N LEU A 9 -31.07 0.48 35.31
CA LEU A 9 -30.44 0.02 34.08
C LEU A 9 -29.65 1.17 33.50
N ILE A 10 -28.33 1.11 33.59
CA ILE A 10 -27.44 2.01 32.88
C ILE A 10 -27.38 1.50 31.44
N ALA A 11 -28.10 2.15 30.55
CA ALA A 11 -27.95 1.96 29.11
C ALA A 11 -26.63 2.61 28.68
N ILE A 12 -25.61 1.83 28.42
CA ILE A 12 -24.38 2.30 27.75
C ILE A 12 -24.75 2.50 26.29
N ILE A 13 -24.97 3.75 25.90
CA ILE A 13 -25.11 4.14 24.51
C ILE A 13 -23.71 4.14 23.92
N PHE A 14 -23.35 3.07 23.20
CA PHE A 14 -22.25 3.10 22.27
C PHE A 14 -22.64 4.02 21.11
N THR A 15 -22.23 5.26 21.17
CA THR A 15 -22.16 6.10 19.96
C THR A 15 -21.06 5.53 19.09
N ALA A 16 -21.45 4.67 18.15
CA ALA A 16 -20.60 4.37 17.00
C ALA A 16 -20.38 5.70 16.26
N VAL A 17 -19.22 6.29 16.45
CA VAL A 17 -18.74 7.36 15.57
C VAL A 17 -18.52 6.67 14.23
N CYS A 18 -19.49 6.78 13.33
CA CYS A 18 -19.28 6.45 11.93
C CYS A 18 -18.24 7.45 11.41
N PHE A 19 -16.98 7.06 11.44
CA PHE A 19 -16.00 7.64 10.54
C PHE A 19 -16.47 7.29 9.12
N LYS A 20 -16.98 8.27 8.39
CA LYS A 20 -17.00 8.21 6.94
C LYS A 20 -15.54 8.26 6.50
N GLY A 21 -14.90 7.10 6.43
CA GLY A 21 -13.65 6.97 5.70
C GLY A 21 -13.96 7.23 4.23
N THR A 22 -13.39 8.27 3.67
CA THR A 22 -13.33 8.42 2.22
C THR A 22 -12.42 7.33 1.72
N ALA A 23 -12.94 6.44 0.87
CA ALA A 23 -12.22 5.31 0.32
C ALA A 23 -10.91 5.76 -0.32
N GLY A 24 -9.79 5.12 0.03
CA GLY A 24 -8.51 5.28 -0.66
C GLY A 24 -7.72 6.55 -0.30
N GLU A 25 -7.87 7.11 0.88
CA GLU A 25 -7.06 8.26 1.33
C GLU A 25 -5.73 7.79 1.94
N ALA A 26 -4.77 7.44 1.06
CA ALA A 26 -3.41 7.13 1.51
C ALA A 26 -2.79 8.34 2.22
N ASN A 27 -2.43 8.16 3.48
CA ASN A 27 -1.84 9.20 4.30
C ASN A 27 -0.43 9.57 3.80
N LEU A 28 -0.12 10.88 3.78
CA LEU A 28 1.24 11.34 3.55
C LEU A 28 2.00 11.27 4.87
N LEU A 29 3.01 10.41 4.94
CA LEU A 29 3.76 10.10 6.15
C LEU A 29 5.18 10.66 6.07
N ASP A 30 5.72 11.06 7.21
CA ASP A 30 7.17 11.28 7.36
C ASP A 30 7.91 9.95 7.09
N THR A 31 9.01 9.99 6.36
CA THR A 31 9.79 8.78 6.00
C THR A 31 10.36 8.02 7.20
N ARG A 32 10.33 8.61 8.40
CA ARG A 32 10.69 7.93 9.66
C ARG A 32 9.64 6.92 10.15
N HIS A 33 8.44 6.90 9.56
CA HIS A 33 7.43 5.88 9.84
C HIS A 33 7.85 4.56 9.19
N ALA A 34 8.42 3.67 10.00
CA ALA A 34 8.96 2.36 9.59
C ALA A 34 7.88 1.26 9.53
N HIS A 35 6.60 1.64 9.48
CA HIS A 35 5.49 0.69 9.56
C HIS A 35 4.91 0.31 8.20
N VAL A 36 5.28 1.05 7.17
CA VAL A 36 4.78 0.86 5.81
C VAL A 36 5.41 -0.38 5.18
N VAL A 37 4.59 -1.23 4.57
CA VAL A 37 5.07 -2.35 3.74
C VAL A 37 5.54 -1.78 2.41
N ASP A 38 6.85 -1.59 2.27
CA ASP A 38 7.51 -0.91 1.15
C ASP A 38 8.45 -1.81 0.35
N ASP A 39 8.25 -3.14 0.42
CA ASP A 39 9.14 -4.13 -0.23
C ASP A 39 9.20 -3.91 -1.75
N LEU A 40 10.40 -3.64 -2.25
CA LEU A 40 10.69 -3.50 -3.69
C LEU A 40 11.03 -4.83 -4.36
N TYR A 41 11.23 -5.89 -3.57
CA TYR A 41 11.65 -7.23 -4.01
C TYR A 41 12.94 -7.24 -4.84
N ASN A 42 13.81 -6.24 -4.66
CA ASN A 42 15.08 -6.12 -5.34
C ASN A 42 16.02 -7.25 -4.92
N GLY A 43 16.36 -8.14 -5.86
CA GLY A 43 17.23 -9.29 -5.63
C GLY A 43 16.53 -10.56 -5.14
N CYS A 44 15.20 -10.52 -4.88
CA CYS A 44 14.42 -11.69 -4.47
C CYS A 44 13.13 -11.91 -5.28
N ARG A 45 12.98 -11.22 -6.40
CA ARG A 45 11.78 -11.29 -7.26
C ARG A 45 11.36 -12.73 -7.60
N GLU A 46 12.30 -13.55 -8.05
CA GLU A 46 12.01 -14.95 -8.42
C GLU A 46 11.53 -15.77 -7.22
N LYS A 47 12.17 -15.56 -6.05
CA LYS A 47 11.79 -16.23 -4.82
C LYS A 47 10.41 -15.77 -4.33
N ALA A 48 10.09 -14.46 -4.47
CA ALA A 48 8.78 -13.91 -4.16
C ALA A 48 7.70 -14.49 -5.10
N MET A 49 7.97 -14.58 -6.40
CA MET A 49 7.09 -15.20 -7.37
C MET A 49 6.78 -16.65 -7.00
N GLU A 50 7.82 -17.44 -6.69
CA GLU A 50 7.64 -18.82 -6.29
C GLU A 50 6.85 -18.93 -4.98
N THR A 51 7.20 -18.12 -3.97
CA THR A 51 6.60 -18.20 -2.63
C THR A 51 5.17 -17.65 -2.58
N TYR A 52 4.89 -16.55 -3.26
CA TYR A 52 3.60 -15.88 -3.11
C TYR A 52 2.59 -16.31 -4.18
N ILE A 53 3.05 -16.69 -5.37
CA ILE A 53 2.16 -17.01 -6.48
C ILE A 53 2.12 -18.50 -6.75
N HIS A 54 3.27 -19.13 -7.02
CA HIS A 54 3.30 -20.56 -7.44
C HIS A 54 3.08 -21.52 -6.29
N SER A 55 3.45 -21.18 -5.04
CA SER A 55 3.21 -22.05 -3.86
C SER A 55 1.73 -22.15 -3.46
N GLY A 56 0.88 -21.25 -4.00
CA GLY A 56 -0.55 -21.20 -3.69
C GLY A 56 -0.92 -20.23 -2.56
N LEU A 57 0.01 -19.39 -2.08
CA LEU A 57 -0.30 -18.37 -1.07
C LEU A 57 -1.38 -17.40 -1.57
N LEU A 58 -1.31 -16.91 -2.81
CA LEU A 58 -2.37 -16.09 -3.41
C LEU A 58 -3.75 -16.74 -3.25
N LYS A 59 -3.86 -18.02 -3.55
CA LYS A 59 -5.13 -18.75 -3.39
C LYS A 59 -5.58 -18.83 -1.93
N GLN A 60 -4.64 -18.98 -1.01
CA GLN A 60 -4.93 -19.01 0.42
C GLN A 60 -5.40 -17.62 0.91
N GLU A 61 -4.73 -16.54 0.52
CA GLU A 61 -5.13 -15.17 0.87
C GLU A 61 -6.51 -14.82 0.31
N LEU A 62 -6.81 -15.19 -0.93
CA LEU A 62 -8.13 -15.07 -1.55
C LEU A 62 -9.21 -15.82 -0.77
N ASN A 63 -8.94 -17.05 -0.32
CA ASN A 63 -9.91 -17.85 0.44
C ASN A 63 -10.17 -17.28 1.85
N ASN A 64 -9.17 -16.62 2.43
CA ASN A 64 -9.25 -16.07 3.78
C ASN A 64 -9.93 -14.69 3.81
N SER A 65 -10.00 -13.98 2.70
CA SER A 65 -10.61 -12.65 2.59
C SER A 65 -11.72 -12.62 1.54
N LYS A 66 -12.99 -12.57 2.01
CA LYS A 66 -14.15 -12.46 1.10
C LYS A 66 -14.11 -11.19 0.24
N GLY A 67 -13.63 -10.07 0.79
CA GLY A 67 -13.46 -8.82 0.05
C GLY A 67 -12.44 -8.97 -1.07
N PHE A 68 -11.28 -9.55 -0.77
CA PHE A 68 -10.24 -9.83 -1.74
C PHE A 68 -10.71 -10.80 -2.83
N GLN A 69 -11.34 -11.90 -2.43
CA GLN A 69 -11.89 -12.90 -3.38
C GLN A 69 -12.91 -12.25 -4.34
N LYS A 70 -13.82 -11.43 -3.81
CA LYS A 70 -14.82 -10.71 -4.61
C LYS A 70 -14.14 -9.77 -5.60
N ALA A 71 -13.22 -8.93 -5.13
CA ALA A 71 -12.47 -7.99 -5.96
C ALA A 71 -11.67 -8.70 -7.06
N TRP A 72 -10.99 -9.79 -6.73
CA TRP A 72 -10.23 -10.60 -7.67
C TRP A 72 -11.11 -11.22 -8.77
N SER A 73 -12.26 -11.80 -8.38
CA SER A 73 -13.17 -12.48 -9.31
C SER A 73 -13.90 -11.51 -10.25
N ALA A 74 -14.20 -10.30 -9.78
CA ALA A 74 -14.91 -9.29 -10.57
C ALA A 74 -14.06 -8.74 -11.74
N ASN A 75 -12.73 -8.83 -11.65
CA ASN A 75 -11.81 -8.16 -12.56
C ASN A 75 -11.02 -9.12 -13.47
N ALA A 76 -11.47 -10.37 -13.59
CA ALA A 76 -10.78 -11.40 -14.37
C ALA A 76 -10.86 -11.22 -15.90
N GLU A 77 -11.73 -10.36 -16.41
CA GLU A 77 -12.02 -10.24 -17.85
C GLU A 77 -11.09 -9.27 -18.60
N CYS A 78 -10.43 -8.36 -17.90
CA CYS A 78 -9.52 -7.41 -18.51
C CYS A 78 -8.08 -7.91 -18.44
N SER A 79 -7.49 -8.29 -19.56
CA SER A 79 -6.26 -9.09 -19.55
C SER A 79 -5.28 -8.80 -20.68
N ALA A 80 -4.94 -7.54 -20.93
CA ALA A 80 -3.73 -7.27 -21.71
C ALA A 80 -2.52 -7.65 -20.85
N LEU A 81 -1.79 -8.71 -21.24
CA LEU A 81 -0.62 -9.17 -20.49
C LEU A 81 0.48 -8.09 -20.44
N ILE A 82 1.04 -7.92 -19.26
CA ILE A 82 2.23 -7.10 -19.06
C ILE A 82 3.44 -7.86 -19.60
N ALA A 83 4.27 -7.20 -20.41
CA ALA A 83 5.49 -7.80 -20.94
C ALA A 83 6.42 -8.26 -19.80
N GLY A 84 6.80 -9.53 -19.79
CA GLY A 84 7.58 -10.14 -18.70
C GLY A 84 6.79 -10.46 -17.42
N GLY A 85 5.49 -10.21 -17.42
CA GLY A 85 4.56 -10.57 -16.36
C GLY A 85 3.71 -11.80 -16.68
N ILE A 86 2.82 -12.12 -15.78
CA ILE A 86 1.81 -13.19 -15.89
C ILE A 86 0.41 -12.57 -15.71
N LYS A 87 -0.65 -13.31 -15.98
CA LYS A 87 -2.04 -12.81 -15.88
C LYS A 87 -2.39 -12.26 -14.50
N GLU A 88 -1.78 -12.76 -13.44
CA GLU A 88 -1.98 -12.33 -12.07
C GLU A 88 -1.54 -10.87 -11.84
N HIS A 89 -0.54 -10.35 -12.59
CA HIS A 89 -0.14 -8.94 -12.52
C HIS A 89 -1.25 -8.01 -13.01
N THR A 90 -1.83 -8.33 -14.17
CA THR A 90 -2.96 -7.57 -14.72
C THR A 90 -4.18 -7.67 -13.80
N ALA A 91 -4.46 -8.85 -13.25
CA ALA A 91 -5.53 -9.03 -12.28
C ALA A 91 -5.32 -8.18 -11.02
N ALA A 92 -4.09 -8.11 -10.49
CA ALA A 92 -3.76 -7.29 -9.32
C ALA A 92 -3.98 -5.79 -9.57
N LEU A 93 -3.52 -5.29 -10.73
CA LEU A 93 -3.79 -3.90 -11.14
C LEU A 93 -5.30 -3.65 -11.25
N SER A 94 -6.04 -4.56 -11.91
CA SER A 94 -7.49 -4.44 -12.04
C SER A 94 -8.21 -4.45 -10.69
N VAL A 95 -7.75 -5.28 -9.74
CA VAL A 95 -8.27 -5.27 -8.36
C VAL A 95 -8.09 -3.92 -7.74
N TYR A 96 -6.90 -3.32 -7.81
CA TYR A 96 -6.65 -2.02 -7.20
C TYR A 96 -7.54 -0.92 -7.78
N TYR A 97 -7.75 -0.92 -9.10
CA TYR A 97 -8.52 0.13 -9.79
C TYR A 97 -10.05 -0.03 -9.71
N HIS A 98 -10.56 -1.24 -9.51
CA HIS A 98 -11.99 -1.51 -9.65
C HIS A 98 -12.62 -2.17 -8.41
N ALA A 99 -11.84 -2.46 -7.37
CA ALA A 99 -12.38 -3.01 -6.13
C ALA A 99 -13.29 -1.99 -5.43
N ASP A 100 -14.17 -2.52 -4.58
CA ASP A 100 -14.98 -1.64 -3.74
C ASP A 100 -14.10 -0.90 -2.70
N PRO A 101 -14.51 0.31 -2.31
CA PRO A 101 -13.74 1.14 -1.38
C PRO A 101 -13.41 0.45 -0.06
N VAL A 102 -14.33 -0.33 0.49
CA VAL A 102 -14.13 -1.03 1.79
C VAL A 102 -12.98 -2.03 1.72
N PHE A 103 -12.83 -2.72 0.58
CA PHE A 103 -11.70 -3.61 0.39
C PHE A 103 -10.39 -2.82 0.24
N LEU A 104 -10.39 -1.74 -0.56
CA LEU A 104 -9.22 -0.89 -0.75
C LEU A 104 -8.75 -0.28 0.57
N ASP A 105 -9.67 0.25 1.39
CA ASP A 105 -9.35 0.77 2.72
C ASP A 105 -8.67 -0.31 3.61
N THR A 106 -9.18 -1.54 3.57
CA THR A 106 -8.60 -2.66 4.32
C THR A 106 -7.18 -3.01 3.83
N PHE A 107 -6.96 -3.00 2.52
CA PHE A 107 -5.66 -3.25 1.93
C PHE A 107 -4.68 -2.11 2.23
N ASP A 108 -5.10 -0.87 2.06
CA ASP A 108 -4.28 0.32 2.28
C ASP A 108 -3.87 0.45 3.76
N GLU A 109 -4.80 0.22 4.70
CA GLU A 109 -4.49 0.17 6.14
C GLU A 109 -3.46 -0.93 6.46
N ALA A 110 -3.60 -2.10 5.84
CA ALA A 110 -2.64 -3.19 6.03
C ALA A 110 -1.25 -2.83 5.49
N VAL A 111 -1.16 -2.19 4.33
CA VAL A 111 0.12 -1.70 3.76
C VAL A 111 0.73 -0.63 4.65
N GLU A 112 -0.05 0.32 5.16
CA GLU A 112 0.43 1.41 6.01
C GLU A 112 0.96 0.94 7.37
N THR A 113 0.39 -0.13 7.93
CA THR A 113 0.61 -0.46 9.35
C THR A 113 1.36 -1.76 9.61
N MET A 114 1.35 -2.73 8.69
CA MET A 114 1.84 -4.08 9.00
C MET A 114 3.32 -4.34 8.69
N GLY A 115 4.07 -3.30 8.36
CA GLY A 115 5.53 -3.36 8.24
C GLY A 115 6.30 -3.16 9.55
N ILE A 116 5.63 -3.03 10.72
CA ILE A 116 6.26 -2.71 12.01
C ILE A 116 7.41 -3.65 12.37
N ASN A 117 7.22 -4.93 12.18
CA ASN A 117 8.24 -5.95 12.40
C ASN A 117 7.94 -7.22 11.61
N ALA A 118 8.95 -8.08 11.50
CA ALA A 118 8.84 -9.29 10.70
C ALA A 118 7.74 -10.27 11.18
N SER A 119 7.46 -10.33 12.48
CA SER A 119 6.41 -11.23 12.98
C SER A 119 5.03 -10.79 12.53
N ILE A 120 4.73 -9.49 12.63
CA ILE A 120 3.48 -8.91 12.13
C ILE A 120 3.38 -9.07 10.62
N TYR A 121 4.44 -8.71 9.88
CA TYR A 121 4.45 -8.88 8.42
C TYR A 121 4.24 -10.34 8.01
N GLU A 122 4.90 -11.30 8.66
CA GLU A 122 4.80 -12.72 8.31
C GLU A 122 3.44 -13.32 8.67
N ASN A 123 2.85 -12.96 9.82
CA ASN A 123 1.67 -13.63 10.34
C ASN A 123 0.37 -12.87 10.07
N ASP A 124 0.40 -11.54 10.05
CA ASP A 124 -0.81 -10.72 10.04
C ASP A 124 -1.04 -9.99 8.71
N PHE A 125 0.02 -9.71 7.92
CA PHE A 125 -0.12 -9.13 6.60
C PHE A 125 -0.61 -10.18 5.58
N HIS A 126 -1.91 -10.23 5.35
CA HIS A 126 -2.58 -11.24 4.51
C HIS A 126 -2.77 -10.81 3.04
N PHE A 127 -1.97 -9.86 2.56
CA PHE A 127 -2.01 -9.34 1.19
C PHE A 127 -0.63 -9.36 0.52
N LYS A 128 0.25 -10.29 0.92
CA LYS A 128 1.62 -10.40 0.38
C LYS A 128 1.64 -10.62 -1.12
N ALA A 129 0.74 -11.48 -1.61
CA ALA A 129 0.64 -11.77 -3.04
C ALA A 129 0.14 -10.55 -3.83
N LEU A 130 -0.88 -9.83 -3.34
CA LEU A 130 -1.38 -8.62 -3.98
C LEU A 130 -0.32 -7.52 -3.99
N HIS A 131 0.31 -7.25 -2.86
CA HIS A 131 1.39 -6.26 -2.74
C HIS A 131 2.55 -6.57 -3.69
N PHE A 132 3.00 -7.82 -3.71
CA PHE A 132 4.07 -8.27 -4.62
C PHE A 132 3.69 -8.04 -6.08
N LEU A 133 2.50 -8.46 -6.50
CA LEU A 133 2.06 -8.32 -7.88
C LEU A 133 1.92 -6.85 -8.31
N LEU A 134 1.46 -5.96 -7.43
CA LEU A 134 1.41 -4.53 -7.70
C LEU A 134 2.81 -3.95 -7.87
N MET A 135 3.72 -4.21 -6.94
CA MET A 135 5.11 -3.72 -6.98
C MET A 135 5.88 -4.27 -8.18
N ASP A 136 5.72 -5.57 -8.50
CA ASP A 136 6.36 -6.18 -9.65
C ASP A 136 5.78 -5.66 -10.97
N SER A 137 4.46 -5.41 -11.04
CA SER A 137 3.85 -4.72 -12.18
C SER A 137 4.45 -3.34 -12.42
N MET A 138 4.65 -2.56 -11.36
CA MET A 138 5.29 -1.25 -11.43
C MET A 138 6.74 -1.36 -11.93
N ALA A 139 7.49 -2.37 -11.49
CA ALA A 139 8.86 -2.62 -11.94
C ALA A 139 8.90 -3.03 -13.42
N LEU A 140 7.97 -3.87 -13.88
CA LEU A 140 7.86 -4.33 -15.28
C LEU A 140 7.41 -3.21 -16.22
N LEU A 141 6.50 -2.35 -15.79
CA LEU A 141 5.94 -1.23 -16.56
C LEU A 141 6.69 0.08 -16.35
N LYS A 142 7.82 0.05 -15.64
CA LYS A 142 8.60 1.23 -15.27
C LYS A 142 8.82 2.18 -16.45
N GLN A 143 8.40 3.41 -16.25
CA GLN A 143 8.63 4.49 -17.21
C GLN A 143 10.08 4.98 -17.13
N LYS A 144 10.56 5.54 -18.25
CA LYS A 144 11.94 6.08 -18.36
C LYS A 144 12.05 7.50 -17.82
N GLU A 145 10.96 8.23 -17.83
CA GLU A 145 10.89 9.65 -17.48
C GLU A 145 9.96 9.86 -16.28
N CYS A 146 10.30 10.85 -15.46
CA CYS A 146 9.42 11.29 -14.39
C CYS A 146 8.21 12.03 -14.98
N LYS A 147 7.09 11.99 -14.28
CA LYS A 147 5.85 12.64 -14.68
C LYS A 147 5.34 13.54 -13.55
N ILE A 148 4.65 14.61 -13.90
CA ILE A 148 3.90 15.42 -12.94
C ILE A 148 2.50 14.84 -12.84
N ALA A 149 2.02 14.70 -11.61
CA ALA A 149 0.68 14.22 -11.30
C ALA A 149 0.11 14.97 -10.10
N TYR A 150 -1.19 14.89 -9.92
CA TYR A 150 -1.94 15.69 -8.96
C TYR A 150 -2.92 14.83 -8.17
N ARG A 151 -3.15 15.21 -6.92
CA ARG A 151 -4.15 14.61 -6.05
C ARG A 151 -4.76 15.64 -5.13
N VAL A 152 -6.08 15.70 -5.06
CA VAL A 152 -6.82 16.47 -4.06
C VAL A 152 -7.16 15.55 -2.88
N THR A 153 -7.07 16.07 -1.66
CA THR A 153 -7.37 15.33 -0.43
C THR A 153 -7.88 16.27 0.67
N GLU A 154 -8.73 15.76 1.53
CA GLU A 154 -9.16 16.46 2.76
C GLU A 154 -8.07 16.48 3.84
N ASN A 155 -6.96 15.77 3.65
CA ASN A 155 -5.93 15.61 4.66
C ASN A 155 -5.34 16.95 5.08
N LYS A 156 -5.57 17.34 6.34
CA LYS A 156 -5.13 18.61 6.92
C LYS A 156 -3.69 18.59 7.44
N VAL A 157 -3.00 17.44 7.35
CA VAL A 157 -1.60 17.32 7.76
C VAL A 157 -0.72 18.00 6.71
N LYS A 158 -0.11 19.11 7.12
CA LYS A 158 0.80 19.89 6.27
C LYS A 158 2.22 19.44 6.59
N PRO A 159 2.92 18.81 5.65
CA PRO A 159 4.32 18.50 5.84
C PRO A 159 5.14 19.81 5.86
N ALA A 160 6.28 19.79 6.54
CA ALA A 160 7.18 20.95 6.57
C ALA A 160 7.98 21.01 5.26
N LYS A 161 8.18 22.23 4.73
CA LYS A 161 9.11 22.45 3.61
C LYS A 161 10.49 21.88 3.94
N GLY A 162 11.08 21.14 3.00
CA GLY A 162 12.38 20.48 3.15
C GLY A 162 12.31 19.13 3.87
N SER A 163 11.16 18.72 4.39
CA SER A 163 11.00 17.36 4.94
C SER A 163 10.94 16.33 3.84
N THR A 164 11.24 15.07 4.20
CA THR A 164 11.05 13.91 3.34
C THR A 164 9.81 13.13 3.75
N VAL A 165 8.98 12.82 2.78
CA VAL A 165 7.68 12.17 2.99
C VAL A 165 7.48 11.01 2.00
N ARG A 166 6.54 10.12 2.32
CA ARG A 166 6.04 9.06 1.43
C ARG A 166 4.53 8.89 1.62
N PHE A 167 3.87 8.29 0.67
CA PHE A 167 2.51 7.80 0.91
C PHE A 167 2.54 6.51 1.74
N GLY A 168 1.58 6.35 2.62
CA GLY A 168 1.48 5.19 3.52
C GLY A 168 1.05 3.91 2.82
N SER A 169 0.44 4.04 1.63
CA SER A 169 0.01 2.93 0.78
C SER A 169 0.20 3.27 -0.69
N PHE A 170 -0.28 2.42 -1.57
CA PHE A 170 -0.44 2.77 -2.98
C PHE A 170 -1.41 3.95 -3.12
N VAL A 171 -1.19 4.79 -4.10
CA VAL A 171 -2.06 5.96 -4.30
C VAL A 171 -2.32 6.20 -5.78
N SER A 172 -3.60 6.37 -6.11
CA SER A 172 -4.02 6.82 -7.43
C SER A 172 -3.92 8.34 -7.52
N VAL A 173 -3.34 8.83 -8.61
CA VAL A 173 -3.14 10.26 -8.90
C VAL A 173 -3.48 10.53 -10.36
N ASN A 174 -3.83 11.77 -10.70
CA ASN A 174 -4.17 12.15 -12.07
C ASN A 174 -3.08 13.02 -12.67
N SER A 175 -2.67 12.75 -13.91
CA SER A 175 -1.67 13.55 -14.63
C SER A 175 -2.24 14.76 -15.36
N ASN A 176 -3.56 14.91 -15.41
CA ASN A 176 -4.25 16.03 -16.04
C ASN A 176 -4.73 17.03 -15.00
N TYR A 177 -3.97 18.12 -14.83
CA TYR A 177 -4.29 19.19 -13.89
C TYR A 177 -5.65 19.84 -14.18
N ASP A 178 -5.91 20.17 -15.44
CA ASP A 178 -7.13 20.89 -15.81
C ASP A 178 -8.37 20.05 -15.55
N TRP A 179 -8.30 18.74 -15.84
CA TRP A 179 -9.38 17.82 -15.54
C TRP A 179 -9.65 17.76 -14.04
N LEU A 180 -8.59 17.63 -13.22
CA LEU A 180 -8.70 17.55 -11.78
C LEU A 180 -9.38 18.81 -11.21
N MET A 181 -8.89 19.99 -11.60
CA MET A 181 -9.39 21.28 -11.12
C MET A 181 -10.83 21.60 -11.55
N HIS A 182 -11.33 20.91 -12.58
CA HIS A 182 -12.72 21.07 -13.03
C HIS A 182 -13.68 20.05 -12.40
N ASN A 183 -13.17 18.92 -11.90
CA ASN A 183 -14.02 17.82 -11.43
C ASN A 183 -13.98 17.62 -9.93
N GLU A 184 -12.97 18.17 -9.22
CA GLU A 184 -12.84 18.07 -7.79
C GLU A 184 -13.23 19.39 -7.10
N ASP A 185 -13.90 19.30 -5.95
CA ASP A 185 -14.10 20.43 -5.05
C ASP A 185 -12.80 20.68 -4.27
N ILE A 186 -12.20 21.83 -4.49
CA ILE A 186 -10.88 22.15 -3.92
C ILE A 186 -10.93 23.15 -2.76
N GLU A 187 -12.10 23.71 -2.45
CA GLU A 187 -12.22 24.70 -1.37
C GLU A 187 -11.83 24.10 -0.01
N GLY A 188 -10.80 24.66 0.59
CA GLY A 188 -10.24 24.21 1.86
C GLY A 188 -9.44 22.91 1.81
N MET A 189 -9.27 22.33 0.62
CA MET A 189 -8.56 21.06 0.39
C MET A 189 -7.04 21.24 0.29
N VAL A 190 -6.34 20.11 0.24
CA VAL A 190 -4.90 20.05 -0.07
C VAL A 190 -4.74 19.45 -1.46
N LEU A 191 -4.06 20.20 -2.35
CA LEU A 191 -3.63 19.71 -3.65
C LEU A 191 -2.15 19.30 -3.55
N TYR A 192 -1.87 18.02 -3.73
CA TYR A 192 -0.52 17.55 -3.97
C TYR A 192 -0.16 17.69 -5.45
N ASN A 193 0.92 18.42 -5.74
CA ASN A 193 1.57 18.56 -7.04
C ASN A 193 2.84 17.71 -6.99
N ILE A 194 2.84 16.57 -7.66
CA ILE A 194 3.77 15.46 -7.42
C ILE A 194 4.63 15.24 -8.66
N THR A 195 5.94 15.43 -8.57
CA THR A 195 6.88 14.90 -9.57
C THR A 195 7.26 13.49 -9.15
N THR A 196 6.73 12.48 -9.85
CA THR A 196 6.99 11.06 -9.59
C THR A 196 7.86 10.45 -10.67
N CYS A 197 8.75 9.50 -10.29
CA CYS A 197 9.62 8.75 -11.19
C CYS A 197 9.43 7.23 -11.06
N PHE A 198 8.54 6.78 -10.17
CA PHE A 198 8.20 5.37 -10.02
C PHE A 198 6.68 5.19 -9.95
N PHE A 199 6.09 5.11 -11.10
CA PHE A 199 4.64 4.99 -11.28
C PHE A 199 4.30 4.00 -12.38
N VAL A 200 3.06 3.55 -12.39
CA VAL A 200 2.48 2.82 -13.51
C VAL A 200 1.24 3.56 -14.03
N ASN A 201 1.13 3.63 -15.37
CA ASN A 201 -0.13 3.95 -16.02
C ASN A 201 -0.80 2.61 -16.34
N PRO A 202 -1.91 2.27 -15.68
CA PRO A 202 -2.56 0.98 -15.90
C PRO A 202 -3.24 0.90 -17.27
N GLY A 203 -3.77 2.02 -17.78
CA GLY A 203 -4.29 2.19 -19.14
C GLY A 203 -5.03 0.96 -19.67
N ASP A 204 -4.50 0.44 -20.77
CA ASP A 204 -5.08 -0.71 -21.47
C ASP A 204 -4.99 -2.03 -20.69
N HIS A 205 -4.16 -2.12 -19.65
CA HIS A 205 -4.00 -3.34 -18.82
C HIS A 205 -5.18 -3.59 -17.88
N VAL A 206 -5.93 -2.54 -17.52
CA VAL A 206 -7.07 -2.64 -16.59
C VAL A 206 -8.41 -2.25 -17.22
N CYS A 207 -8.47 -2.14 -18.55
CA CYS A 207 -9.64 -1.65 -19.29
C CYS A 207 -10.16 -0.29 -18.78
N SER A 208 -9.31 0.51 -18.18
CA SER A 208 -9.67 1.88 -17.80
C SER A 208 -9.77 2.75 -19.02
N LYS A 209 -10.81 3.60 -19.05
CA LYS A 209 -10.93 4.66 -20.04
C LYS A 209 -10.09 5.88 -19.67
N ASP A 210 -9.70 5.99 -18.42
CA ASP A 210 -8.87 7.08 -17.93
C ASP A 210 -7.39 6.76 -18.16
N LYS A 211 -6.81 7.41 -19.16
CA LYS A 211 -5.38 7.28 -19.51
C LYS A 211 -4.49 8.21 -18.69
N GLU A 212 -5.07 9.10 -17.93
CA GLU A 212 -4.35 10.09 -17.13
C GLU A 212 -4.15 9.64 -15.69
N GLU A 213 -4.82 8.56 -15.30
CA GLU A 213 -4.67 7.99 -13.96
C GLU A 213 -3.36 7.21 -13.84
N LEU A 214 -2.62 7.47 -12.78
CA LEU A 214 -1.35 6.83 -12.45
C LEU A 214 -1.42 6.22 -11.05
N LEU A 215 -0.73 5.10 -10.86
CA LEU A 215 -0.55 4.47 -9.55
C LEU A 215 0.87 4.73 -9.04
N LEU A 216 1.00 5.28 -7.84
CA LEU A 216 2.25 5.47 -7.13
C LEU A 216 2.46 4.40 -6.07
N SER A 217 3.72 4.14 -5.75
CA SER A 217 4.15 3.13 -4.78
C SER A 217 4.41 3.75 -3.40
N PRO A 218 4.15 3.03 -2.29
CA PRO A 218 4.56 3.43 -0.95
C PRO A 218 6.10 3.44 -0.76
N ALA A 219 6.88 2.86 -1.68
CA ALA A 219 8.33 2.87 -1.64
C ALA A 219 8.95 4.16 -2.21
N GLU A 220 8.15 5.01 -2.89
CA GLU A 220 8.66 6.27 -3.43
C GLU A 220 8.70 7.35 -2.35
N VAL A 221 9.86 7.99 -2.23
CA VAL A 221 10.12 9.06 -1.26
C VAL A 221 10.21 10.39 -1.98
N PHE A 222 9.56 11.39 -1.42
CA PHE A 222 9.48 12.74 -1.95
C PHE A 222 10.10 13.74 -0.98
N THR A 223 10.69 14.81 -1.54
CA THR A 223 11.05 16.02 -0.79
C THR A 223 9.93 17.05 -0.95
N VAL A 224 9.52 17.66 0.14
CA VAL A 224 8.55 18.76 0.15
C VAL A 224 9.27 20.03 -0.28
N GLU A 225 9.04 20.48 -1.52
CA GLU A 225 9.67 21.70 -2.03
C GLU A 225 8.95 22.97 -1.56
N GLU A 226 7.62 22.94 -1.53
CA GLU A 226 6.81 24.09 -1.16
C GLU A 226 5.50 23.65 -0.50
N VAL A 227 5.01 24.49 0.41
CA VAL A 227 3.66 24.42 0.97
C VAL A 227 3.11 25.84 0.94
N ALA A 228 2.11 26.09 0.12
CA ALA A 228 1.58 27.44 -0.10
C ALA A 228 0.06 27.46 -0.20
N LYS A 229 -0.55 28.56 0.24
CA LYS A 229 -1.94 28.85 -0.05
C LYS A 229 -2.07 29.35 -1.50
N ARG A 230 -3.08 28.85 -2.19
CA ARG A 230 -3.41 29.23 -3.57
C ARG A 230 -4.89 29.58 -3.69
N MET A 231 -5.20 30.23 -4.78
CA MET A 231 -6.57 30.59 -5.15
C MET A 231 -6.90 30.04 -6.54
N ASN A 232 -8.08 29.49 -6.70
CA ASN A 232 -8.68 29.17 -7.99
C ASN A 232 -10.03 29.87 -8.07
N GLY A 233 -10.07 31.03 -8.76
CA GLY A 233 -11.21 31.93 -8.61
C GLY A 233 -11.36 32.42 -7.17
N ASP A 234 -12.49 32.11 -6.54
CA ASP A 234 -12.80 32.46 -5.15
C ASP A 234 -12.46 31.32 -4.15
N GLU A 235 -12.05 30.14 -4.62
CA GLU A 235 -11.75 28.97 -3.80
C GLU A 235 -10.30 29.01 -3.29
N GLU A 236 -10.10 28.97 -1.96
CA GLU A 236 -8.78 28.86 -1.33
C GLU A 236 -8.42 27.40 -1.09
N TYR A 237 -7.23 26.97 -1.52
CA TYR A 237 -6.68 25.66 -1.25
C TYR A 237 -5.21 25.72 -0.84
N ILE A 238 -4.65 24.59 -0.37
CA ILE A 238 -3.24 24.47 -0.04
C ILE A 238 -2.57 23.61 -1.09
N GLU A 239 -1.58 24.16 -1.79
CA GLU A 239 -0.72 23.39 -2.66
C GLU A 239 0.50 22.90 -1.90
N VAL A 240 0.81 21.60 -2.03
CA VAL A 240 2.03 20.96 -1.52
C VAL A 240 2.78 20.40 -2.73
N ILE A 241 3.96 20.96 -3.00
CA ILE A 241 4.82 20.49 -4.10
C ILE A 241 5.75 19.41 -3.57
N LEU A 242 5.59 18.19 -4.13
CA LEU A 242 6.36 16.99 -3.81
C LEU A 242 7.25 16.64 -5.00
N LYS A 243 8.55 16.51 -4.76
CA LYS A 243 9.52 16.10 -5.78
C LYS A 243 10.12 14.76 -5.44
N HIS A 244 10.16 13.87 -6.42
CA HIS A 244 10.87 12.61 -6.29
C HIS A 244 12.28 12.80 -5.73
N SER A 245 12.61 12.04 -4.70
CA SER A 245 13.93 12.02 -4.08
C SER A 245 14.63 10.69 -4.35
N THR A 246 14.00 9.59 -3.98
CA THR A 246 14.57 8.25 -4.13
C THR A 246 13.47 7.19 -4.04
N LEU A 247 13.82 5.96 -4.43
CA LEU A 247 13.11 4.77 -4.00
C LEU A 247 13.81 4.23 -2.76
N ASN A 248 13.09 4.10 -1.65
CA ASN A 248 13.63 3.59 -0.40
C ASN A 248 12.70 2.53 0.17
N SER A 249 13.24 1.33 0.35
CA SER A 249 12.55 0.22 0.99
C SER A 249 13.27 -0.15 2.27
N THR A 250 12.55 -0.07 3.38
CA THR A 250 13.04 -0.53 4.69
C THR A 250 12.81 -2.03 4.87
N HIS A 251 11.96 -2.64 4.04
CA HIS A 251 11.54 -4.03 4.10
C HIS A 251 11.93 -4.85 2.88
N ASN A 252 12.93 -4.39 2.10
CA ASN A 252 13.32 -5.09 0.88
C ASN A 252 13.65 -6.55 1.14
N CYS A 253 12.95 -7.46 0.45
CA CYS A 253 13.07 -8.91 0.61
C CYS A 253 12.81 -9.40 2.05
N PHE A 254 11.90 -8.75 2.77
CA PHE A 254 11.71 -8.93 4.21
C PHE A 254 11.42 -10.39 4.61
N SER A 255 10.54 -11.08 3.90
CA SER A 255 10.29 -12.52 4.11
C SER A 255 11.48 -13.42 3.74
N PHE A 256 12.47 -12.92 3.02
CA PHE A 256 13.56 -13.71 2.44
C PHE A 256 14.93 -13.39 3.01
N SER A 257 15.08 -12.28 3.70
CA SER A 257 16.34 -11.81 4.28
C SER A 257 16.76 -12.60 5.53
N ARG A 258 15.84 -13.34 6.13
CA ARG A 258 16.15 -14.31 7.19
C ARG A 258 16.64 -15.63 6.59
N SER A 259 17.75 -15.59 5.86
CA SER A 259 18.50 -16.81 5.55
C SER A 259 18.96 -17.42 6.84
N ALA A 260 18.47 -18.65 7.11
CA ALA A 260 19.06 -19.62 8.00
C ALA A 260 19.78 -18.97 9.21
N ALA A 261 19.07 -18.77 10.30
CA ALA A 261 19.73 -18.92 11.58
C ALA A 261 20.58 -20.20 11.41
N VAL A 262 21.88 -20.01 11.31
CA VAL A 262 22.85 -21.11 11.34
C VAL A 262 22.42 -21.91 12.55
N VAL A 263 21.78 -23.06 12.32
CA VAL A 263 21.59 -24.06 13.36
C VAL A 263 23.03 -24.39 13.74
N SER A 264 23.51 -23.71 14.76
CA SER A 264 24.84 -23.95 15.26
C SER A 264 24.89 -25.43 15.57
N PRO A 265 25.90 -26.16 15.12
CA PRO A 265 25.94 -27.61 15.27
C PRO A 265 26.23 -28.01 16.72
N GLN A 266 25.67 -27.30 17.70
CA GLN A 266 25.78 -27.66 19.10
C GLN A 266 25.17 -29.04 19.38
N TRP A 267 24.21 -29.47 18.56
CA TRP A 267 23.67 -30.85 18.62
C TRP A 267 24.69 -31.91 18.27
N LEU A 268 25.57 -31.66 17.31
CA LEU A 268 26.65 -32.61 16.91
C LEU A 268 27.72 -32.76 17.98
N VAL A 269 28.03 -31.68 18.69
CA VAL A 269 29.02 -31.75 19.77
C VAL A 269 28.48 -32.54 20.98
N SER A 270 27.20 -32.41 21.28
CA SER A 270 26.56 -33.14 22.39
C SER A 270 26.46 -34.65 22.13
N VAL A 271 26.19 -35.06 20.89
CA VAL A 271 26.12 -36.48 20.49
C VAL A 271 27.52 -37.14 20.49
N LEU A 272 28.55 -36.42 20.05
CA LEU A 272 29.92 -36.89 20.05
C LEU A 272 30.50 -37.02 21.51
N ALA A 273 30.13 -36.09 22.39
CA ALA A 273 30.54 -36.18 23.80
C ALA A 273 29.88 -37.39 24.52
N ALA A 274 28.60 -37.68 24.18
CA ALA A 274 27.93 -38.85 24.77
C ALA A 274 28.52 -40.21 24.31
N LEU A 275 29.02 -40.29 23.08
CA LEU A 275 29.63 -41.51 22.55
C LEU A 275 31.03 -41.78 23.13
N LEU A 276 31.75 -40.78 23.60
CA LEU A 276 33.05 -40.91 24.25
C LEU A 276 32.95 -41.32 25.72
N PHE A 277 31.78 -41.26 26.35
CA PHE A 277 31.55 -41.75 27.72
C PHE A 277 31.11 -43.23 27.80
N PHE A 278 30.89 -43.88 26.64
CA PHE A 278 30.50 -45.30 26.57
C PHE A 278 31.53 -46.20 25.89
N LEU A 279 32.71 -45.70 25.63
CA LEU A 279 33.91 -46.47 25.26
C LEU A 279 34.95 -46.42 26.39
#